data_e237b4c8cf54a3477a23605de760921f
#
_entry.id   e237b4c8cf54a3477a23605de760921f
#
_cell.length_a   1.000
_cell.length_b   1.000
_cell.length_c   1.000
_cell.angle_alpha   90.00
_cell.angle_beta   90.00
_cell.angle_gamma   90.00
#
_symmetry.space_group_name_H-M   'P 1'
#
loop_
_entity.id
_entity.type
_entity.pdbx_description
1 polymer ?
#
loop_
_entity_poly.entity_id
_entity_poly.type
_entity_poly.pdbx_seq_one_letter_code
_entity_poly.pdbx_strand_id
1 'polypeptide(L)'
;ASMSGDDGYMTRYSRTAKDESSPEVPLTTIVAKLKAKGLKLGVYDSPFWYHYTNPNAVIPGTDGIKVSSLAYDPAKDKDIKHPGSKDQFGWVVTDHPGAEQYFEGFFKHYSDLGVKFVRMDFLSWYEDGMNYTDVIDKGYGRERYVKGMQWINKYAQKYGVYVSLVMPHLRNNALIERYAGNMVRIDADALEGSWYRFSDNNRGSLRGGWPNSENAFDGFINWSKISGRKKIRLDGDFIRIGSYADDNEKMSVISLPLMAGGPISITDMPTGNDLKFFQNDEMLALNKDGFVGQPLERNLWNTDGEIWYGQMKDGSWVIGLFNRDQAAATRSIDLTKVGITGTWSARDLWKHADEGTVSDKIEAVIPAHGCK
;
A
#
# COMPACT_ATOMS: atom_id res chain seq x y z
N ALA A 1 -1.97 -18.99 -10.13
CA ALA A 1 -1.92 -20.41 -9.86
C ALA A 1 -3.15 -20.77 -9.07
N SER A 2 -4.02 -21.64 -9.61
CA SER A 2 -5.07 -22.18 -8.80
C SER A 2 -4.42 -23.06 -7.75
N MET A 3 -4.66 -22.78 -6.48
CA MET A 3 -4.34 -23.72 -5.43
C MET A 3 -5.44 -24.75 -5.40
N SER A 4 -5.22 -25.90 -6.01
CA SER A 4 -5.99 -27.10 -5.78
C SER A 4 -5.41 -27.77 -4.54
N GLY A 5 -5.95 -27.49 -3.39
CA GLY A 5 -5.63 -28.22 -2.18
C GLY A 5 -6.94 -28.57 -1.48
N ASP A 6 -6.93 -29.62 -0.71
CA ASP A 6 -8.08 -30.04 0.10
C ASP A 6 -8.52 -28.99 1.14
N ASP A 7 -7.76 -27.88 1.26
CA ASP A 7 -8.05 -26.72 2.11
C ASP A 7 -8.80 -25.61 1.37
N GLY A 8 -9.73 -25.95 0.52
CA GLY A 8 -10.45 -25.05 -0.39
C GLY A 8 -11.14 -23.84 0.24
N TYR A 9 -11.37 -23.83 1.53
CA TYR A 9 -11.95 -22.67 2.23
C TYR A 9 -10.98 -21.52 2.41
N MET A 10 -9.66 -21.78 2.31
CA MET A 10 -8.59 -20.78 2.41
C MET A 10 -7.97 -20.48 1.05
N THR A 11 -8.36 -21.20 0.02
CA THR A 11 -7.72 -21.13 -1.27
C THR A 11 -8.47 -20.20 -2.18
N ARG A 12 -7.93 -19.03 -2.34
CA ARG A 12 -8.25 -18.22 -3.47
C ARG A 12 -7.15 -18.31 -4.50
N TYR A 13 -7.59 -18.46 -5.73
CA TYR A 13 -6.71 -18.40 -6.86
C TYR A 13 -5.90 -17.14 -6.87
N SER A 14 -4.64 -17.27 -6.98
CA SER A 14 -3.88 -16.30 -7.73
C SER A 14 -4.33 -16.46 -9.20
N ARG A 15 -5.14 -15.57 -9.71
CA ARG A 15 -5.48 -15.51 -11.14
C ARG A 15 -4.26 -15.26 -12.03
N THR A 16 -3.12 -15.00 -11.44
CA THR A 16 -1.90 -14.57 -12.10
C THR A 16 -1.15 -15.69 -12.82
N ALA A 17 -1.66 -16.90 -12.84
CA ALA A 17 -0.94 -18.00 -13.47
C ALA A 17 -1.79 -18.92 -14.33
N LYS A 18 -3.01 -18.59 -14.62
CA LYS A 18 -3.72 -19.22 -15.74
C LYS A 18 -3.61 -18.34 -16.97
N ASP A 19 -2.51 -18.40 -17.62
CA ASP A 19 -2.49 -18.50 -19.06
C ASP A 19 -3.18 -19.84 -19.38
N GLU A 20 -4.21 -19.84 -20.21
CA GLU A 20 -4.95 -21.07 -20.58
C GLU A 20 -4.03 -22.14 -21.21
N SER A 21 -2.83 -21.75 -21.61
CA SER A 21 -1.75 -22.60 -22.15
C SER A 21 -0.74 -23.08 -21.11
N SER A 22 -0.77 -22.59 -19.87
CA SER A 22 0.27 -22.91 -18.87
C SER A 22 -0.22 -23.95 -17.85
N PRO A 23 0.59 -24.97 -17.53
CA PRO A 23 0.24 -25.92 -16.49
C PRO A 23 0.13 -25.24 -15.11
N GLU A 24 -0.79 -25.72 -14.29
CA GLU A 24 -0.94 -25.26 -12.91
C GLU A 24 0.35 -25.50 -12.14
N VAL A 25 0.90 -24.42 -11.53
CA VAL A 25 2.12 -24.52 -10.72
C VAL A 25 1.74 -24.36 -9.26
N PRO A 26 1.99 -25.33 -8.39
CA PRO A 26 1.73 -25.20 -6.96
C PRO A 26 2.45 -23.99 -6.35
N LEU A 27 1.78 -23.29 -5.42
CA LEU A 27 2.37 -22.12 -4.71
C LEU A 27 3.70 -22.46 -4.03
N THR A 28 3.84 -23.66 -3.48
CA THR A 28 5.09 -24.15 -2.90
C THR A 28 6.25 -24.15 -3.90
N THR A 29 5.98 -24.52 -5.16
CA THR A 29 6.97 -24.45 -6.25
C THR A 29 7.35 -23.00 -6.57
N ILE A 30 6.38 -22.10 -6.61
CA ILE A 30 6.63 -20.66 -6.83
C ILE A 30 7.47 -20.09 -5.69
N VAL A 31 7.10 -20.38 -4.44
CA VAL A 31 7.86 -19.97 -3.24
C VAL A 31 9.30 -20.46 -3.32
N ALA A 32 9.52 -21.74 -3.65
CA ALA A 32 10.86 -22.32 -3.78
C ALA A 32 11.71 -21.59 -4.83
N LYS A 33 11.14 -21.31 -6.01
CA LYS A 33 11.82 -20.58 -7.09
C LYS A 33 12.15 -19.14 -6.70
N LEU A 34 11.24 -18.44 -6.02
CA LEU A 34 11.48 -17.08 -5.55
C LEU A 34 12.55 -17.06 -4.45
N LYS A 35 12.49 -17.99 -3.50
CA LYS A 35 13.47 -18.12 -2.43
C LYS A 35 14.88 -18.37 -2.96
N ALA A 36 15.03 -19.19 -4.00
CA ALA A 36 16.31 -19.43 -4.66
C ALA A 36 16.92 -18.16 -5.28
N LYS A 37 16.10 -17.16 -5.56
CA LYS A 37 16.50 -15.82 -6.05
C LYS A 37 16.59 -14.77 -4.94
N GLY A 38 16.45 -15.13 -3.67
CA GLY A 38 16.43 -14.20 -2.55
C GLY A 38 15.12 -13.39 -2.42
N LEU A 39 14.07 -13.79 -3.16
CA LEU A 39 12.77 -13.11 -3.19
C LEU A 39 11.75 -13.81 -2.28
N LYS A 40 10.69 -13.11 -1.93
CA LYS A 40 9.56 -13.61 -1.13
C LYS A 40 8.28 -13.54 -1.94
N LEU A 41 7.37 -14.49 -1.73
CA LEU A 41 6.04 -14.44 -2.35
C LEU A 41 5.09 -13.59 -1.51
N GLY A 42 4.33 -12.73 -2.19
CA GLY A 42 3.12 -12.10 -1.70
C GLY A 42 1.89 -12.63 -2.42
N VAL A 43 0.75 -12.57 -1.76
CA VAL A 43 -0.56 -12.93 -2.33
C VAL A 43 -1.56 -11.79 -2.15
N TYR A 44 -2.55 -11.76 -3.04
CA TYR A 44 -3.71 -10.89 -2.95
C TYR A 44 -4.89 -11.75 -2.48
N ASP A 45 -5.27 -11.60 -1.21
CA ASP A 45 -6.38 -12.32 -0.57
C ASP A 45 -6.75 -11.66 0.76
N SER A 46 -7.88 -12.04 1.36
CA SER A 46 -8.36 -11.46 2.61
C SER A 46 -9.06 -12.49 3.49
N PRO A 47 -8.82 -12.51 4.81
CA PRO A 47 -9.57 -13.36 5.73
C PRO A 47 -11.00 -12.87 5.97
N PHE A 48 -11.36 -11.67 5.51
CA PHE A 48 -12.75 -11.24 5.45
C PHE A 48 -13.55 -11.94 4.36
N TRP A 49 -12.88 -12.59 3.40
CA TRP A 49 -13.52 -13.32 2.31
C TRP A 49 -13.53 -14.81 2.57
N TYR A 50 -14.57 -15.49 2.06
CA TYR A 50 -14.55 -16.95 1.95
C TYR A 50 -14.94 -17.37 0.53
N HIS A 51 -14.55 -18.60 0.17
CA HIS A 51 -14.83 -19.13 -1.17
C HIS A 51 -16.04 -20.01 -1.16
N TYR A 52 -16.92 -19.80 -2.13
CA TYR A 52 -18.09 -20.63 -2.39
C TYR A 52 -17.72 -22.02 -2.94
N THR A 53 -16.49 -22.24 -3.36
CA THR A 53 -16.05 -23.49 -3.97
C THR A 53 -16.08 -24.69 -3.03
N ASN A 54 -15.91 -24.47 -1.72
CA ASN A 54 -16.01 -25.52 -0.71
C ASN A 54 -16.74 -25.05 0.55
N PRO A 55 -18.06 -24.76 0.45
CA PRO A 55 -18.83 -24.21 1.57
C PRO A 55 -18.98 -25.21 2.74
N ASN A 56 -18.76 -26.49 2.48
CA ASN A 56 -18.86 -27.57 3.47
C ASN A 56 -17.54 -27.89 4.16
N ALA A 57 -16.45 -27.25 3.80
CA ALA A 57 -15.18 -27.41 4.49
C ALA A 57 -15.35 -27.09 5.97
N VAL A 58 -14.75 -27.90 6.83
CA VAL A 58 -14.71 -27.67 8.27
C VAL A 58 -13.55 -26.75 8.58
N ILE A 59 -13.84 -25.70 9.35
CA ILE A 59 -12.83 -24.73 9.78
C ILE A 59 -11.88 -25.42 10.77
N PRO A 60 -10.57 -25.45 10.53
CA PRO A 60 -9.61 -26.06 11.44
C PRO A 60 -9.67 -25.42 12.84
N GLY A 61 -9.54 -26.28 13.86
CA GLY A 61 -9.61 -25.84 15.26
C GLY A 61 -11.03 -25.59 15.77
N THR A 62 -12.05 -25.99 15.01
CA THR A 62 -13.46 -25.97 15.42
C THR A 62 -14.05 -27.38 15.52
N ASP A 63 -15.13 -27.52 16.29
CA ASP A 63 -15.88 -28.78 16.41
C ASP A 63 -16.93 -28.85 15.27
N GLY A 64 -16.44 -29.10 14.05
CA GLY A 64 -17.29 -29.34 12.88
C GLY A 64 -17.97 -28.10 12.27
N ILE A 65 -17.55 -26.87 12.63
CA ILE A 65 -18.12 -25.65 12.06
C ILE A 65 -17.72 -25.54 10.58
N LYS A 66 -18.70 -25.37 9.70
CA LYS A 66 -18.49 -25.24 8.26
C LYS A 66 -18.23 -23.81 7.85
N VAL A 67 -17.44 -23.62 6.80
CA VAL A 67 -17.16 -22.29 6.21
C VAL A 67 -18.46 -21.57 5.82
N SER A 68 -19.46 -22.27 5.29
CA SER A 68 -20.75 -21.69 4.94
C SER A 68 -21.49 -21.03 6.10
N SER A 69 -21.23 -21.46 7.34
CA SER A 69 -21.85 -20.85 8.53
C SER A 69 -21.29 -19.47 8.89
N LEU A 70 -20.21 -19.04 8.24
CA LEU A 70 -19.64 -17.70 8.40
C LEU A 70 -20.35 -16.64 7.56
N ALA A 71 -21.17 -17.05 6.59
CA ALA A 71 -21.90 -16.17 5.71
C ALA A 71 -22.98 -15.37 6.43
N TYR A 72 -23.35 -14.26 5.82
CA TYR A 72 -24.51 -13.47 6.22
C TYR A 72 -25.79 -14.34 6.28
N ASP A 73 -26.52 -14.23 7.38
CA ASP A 73 -27.81 -14.87 7.62
C ASP A 73 -28.87 -13.79 7.97
N PRO A 74 -29.85 -13.54 7.10
CA PRO A 74 -30.85 -12.47 7.34
C PRO A 74 -31.68 -12.68 8.60
N ALA A 75 -31.73 -13.89 9.16
CA ALA A 75 -32.42 -14.14 10.42
C ALA A 75 -31.63 -13.67 11.66
N LYS A 76 -30.32 -13.74 11.57
CA LYS A 76 -29.38 -13.40 12.65
C LYS A 76 -28.81 -12.00 12.52
N ASP A 77 -28.42 -11.60 11.30
CA ASP A 77 -27.62 -10.42 11.00
C ASP A 77 -28.49 -9.24 10.56
N LYS A 78 -29.55 -8.95 11.34
CA LYS A 78 -30.55 -7.93 10.98
C LYS A 78 -30.03 -6.50 10.91
N ASP A 79 -28.89 -6.24 11.52
CA ASP A 79 -28.24 -4.94 11.56
C ASP A 79 -27.28 -4.73 10.37
N ILE A 80 -26.95 -5.79 9.63
CA ILE A 80 -26.13 -5.68 8.41
C ILE A 80 -26.96 -5.02 7.32
N LYS A 81 -26.47 -3.90 6.82
CA LYS A 81 -27.15 -3.14 5.80
C LYS A 81 -27.08 -3.85 4.44
N HIS A 82 -28.18 -3.79 3.72
CA HIS A 82 -28.30 -4.31 2.36
C HIS A 82 -28.63 -3.15 1.42
N PRO A 83 -27.65 -2.50 0.85
CA PRO A 83 -27.91 -1.38 -0.06
C PRO A 83 -28.42 -1.80 -1.45
N GLY A 84 -28.66 -3.08 -1.68
CA GLY A 84 -29.15 -3.59 -2.97
C GLY A 84 -28.08 -3.87 -4.00
N SER A 85 -26.82 -3.75 -3.63
CA SER A 85 -25.69 -4.06 -4.49
C SER A 85 -25.41 -5.55 -4.61
N LYS A 86 -24.60 -5.92 -5.59
CA LYS A 86 -24.16 -7.29 -5.80
C LYS A 86 -22.99 -7.61 -4.88
N ASP A 87 -23.12 -8.64 -4.07
CA ASP A 87 -21.98 -9.22 -3.38
C ASP A 87 -20.97 -9.76 -4.41
N GLN A 88 -19.78 -9.23 -4.42
CA GLN A 88 -18.73 -9.75 -5.29
C GLN A 88 -17.94 -10.88 -4.64
N PHE A 89 -17.96 -10.96 -3.31
CA PHE A 89 -17.26 -11.96 -2.51
C PHE A 89 -18.20 -12.55 -1.47
N GLY A 90 -17.90 -13.75 -1.02
CA GLY A 90 -18.44 -14.26 0.25
C GLY A 90 -17.72 -13.56 1.40
N TRP A 91 -18.45 -12.85 2.23
CA TRP A 91 -17.91 -12.15 3.38
C TRP A 91 -18.11 -12.95 4.67
N VAL A 92 -17.09 -12.94 5.51
CA VAL A 92 -17.12 -13.54 6.83
C VAL A 92 -17.79 -12.57 7.82
N VAL A 93 -18.89 -13.00 8.44
CA VAL A 93 -19.47 -12.26 9.57
C VAL A 93 -18.67 -12.58 10.82
N THR A 94 -17.92 -11.60 11.33
CA THR A 94 -16.97 -11.84 12.43
C THR A 94 -17.64 -12.17 13.77
N ASP A 95 -18.97 -12.04 13.88
CA ASP A 95 -19.70 -12.45 15.08
C ASP A 95 -20.11 -13.92 15.07
N HIS A 96 -20.02 -14.58 13.93
CA HIS A 96 -20.39 -15.97 13.81
C HIS A 96 -19.36 -16.90 14.48
N PRO A 97 -19.81 -17.98 15.11
CA PRO A 97 -18.92 -19.00 15.66
C PRO A 97 -17.96 -19.54 14.60
N GLY A 98 -16.69 -19.68 14.95
CA GLY A 98 -15.65 -20.16 14.04
C GLY A 98 -14.96 -19.07 13.21
N ALA A 99 -15.45 -17.82 13.23
CA ALA A 99 -14.85 -16.75 12.44
C ALA A 99 -13.40 -16.44 12.87
N GLU A 100 -13.11 -16.41 14.17
CA GLU A 100 -11.74 -16.19 14.64
C GLU A 100 -10.80 -17.31 14.20
N GLN A 101 -11.24 -18.58 14.30
CA GLN A 101 -10.45 -19.73 13.85
C GLN A 101 -10.20 -19.70 12.34
N TYR A 102 -11.18 -19.20 11.57
CA TYR A 102 -11.00 -19.01 10.12
C TYR A 102 -9.90 -17.99 9.83
N PHE A 103 -9.88 -16.84 10.53
CA PHE A 103 -8.82 -15.86 10.42
C PHE A 103 -7.45 -16.43 10.81
N GLU A 104 -7.37 -17.18 11.91
CA GLU A 104 -6.14 -17.86 12.29
C GLU A 104 -5.67 -18.84 11.22
N GLY A 105 -6.58 -19.70 10.73
CA GLY A 105 -6.30 -20.66 9.68
C GLY A 105 -5.78 -20.02 8.40
N PHE A 106 -6.31 -18.86 8.02
CA PHE A 106 -5.86 -18.08 6.86
C PHE A 106 -4.36 -17.73 6.96
N PHE A 107 -3.93 -17.13 8.06
CA PHE A 107 -2.53 -16.74 8.24
C PHE A 107 -1.61 -17.95 8.38
N LYS A 108 -2.07 -18.96 9.12
CA LYS A 108 -1.34 -20.23 9.26
C LYS A 108 -1.09 -20.88 7.91
N HIS A 109 -2.13 -21.01 7.08
CA HIS A 109 -2.08 -21.62 5.76
C HIS A 109 -1.04 -20.93 4.86
N TYR A 110 -1.11 -19.59 4.74
CA TYR A 110 -0.16 -18.86 3.92
C TYR A 110 1.28 -18.90 4.46
N SER A 111 1.43 -18.85 5.78
CA SER A 111 2.75 -19.00 6.40
C SER A 111 3.36 -20.38 6.17
N ASP A 112 2.56 -21.44 6.29
CA ASP A 112 3.00 -22.83 6.04
C ASP A 112 3.43 -23.02 4.57
N LEU A 113 2.77 -22.37 3.63
CA LEU A 113 3.17 -22.33 2.22
C LEU A 113 4.40 -21.47 1.94
N GLY A 114 4.89 -20.71 2.93
CA GLY A 114 6.05 -19.82 2.79
C GLY A 114 5.74 -18.43 2.24
N VAL A 115 4.47 -18.04 2.14
CA VAL A 115 4.06 -16.67 1.81
C VAL A 115 4.45 -15.73 2.94
N LYS A 116 4.93 -14.53 2.60
CA LYS A 116 5.42 -13.53 3.55
C LYS A 116 4.68 -12.21 3.50
N PHE A 117 3.79 -12.02 2.53
CA PHE A 117 3.07 -10.78 2.31
C PHE A 117 1.65 -11.09 1.84
N VAL A 118 0.67 -10.41 2.41
CA VAL A 118 -0.74 -10.48 1.98
C VAL A 118 -1.26 -9.07 1.74
N ARG A 119 -1.84 -8.83 0.56
CA ARG A 119 -2.53 -7.59 0.19
C ARG A 119 -4.04 -7.85 0.30
N MET A 120 -4.68 -7.15 1.24
CA MET A 120 -6.11 -7.29 1.56
C MET A 120 -6.87 -6.10 1.01
N ASP A 121 -7.87 -6.34 0.19
CA ASP A 121 -8.61 -5.29 -0.50
C ASP A 121 -10.09 -5.23 -0.12
N PHE A 122 -10.77 -4.21 -0.66
CA PHE A 122 -12.20 -3.96 -0.46
C PHE A 122 -12.63 -3.72 0.99
N LEU A 123 -11.76 -3.13 1.80
CA LEU A 123 -12.00 -2.96 3.23
C LEU A 123 -13.16 -2.00 3.52
N SER A 124 -13.36 -0.95 2.71
CA SER A 124 -14.51 -0.05 2.82
C SER A 124 -15.83 -0.75 2.51
N TRP A 125 -15.82 -1.68 1.53
CA TRP A 125 -17.00 -2.46 1.19
C TRP A 125 -17.46 -3.32 2.36
N TYR A 126 -16.50 -3.92 3.08
CA TYR A 126 -16.82 -4.66 4.30
C TYR A 126 -17.34 -3.72 5.40
N GLU A 127 -16.69 -2.58 5.63
CA GLU A 127 -17.02 -1.70 6.75
C GLU A 127 -18.42 -1.09 6.62
N ASP A 128 -18.75 -0.44 5.51
CA ASP A 128 -20.01 0.26 5.31
C ASP A 128 -20.65 0.09 3.93
N GLY A 129 -20.06 -0.70 3.06
CA GLY A 129 -20.56 -0.97 1.71
C GLY A 129 -20.24 0.13 0.70
N MET A 130 -19.38 1.09 1.04
CA MET A 130 -19.15 2.28 0.21
C MET A 130 -17.88 2.18 -0.63
N ASN A 131 -18.01 2.68 -1.86
CA ASN A 131 -16.90 3.04 -2.73
C ASN A 131 -17.15 4.45 -3.25
N TYR A 132 -16.29 5.39 -2.92
CA TYR A 132 -16.56 6.82 -3.13
C TYR A 132 -17.86 7.23 -2.42
N THR A 133 -18.84 7.72 -3.21
CA THR A 133 -20.19 8.04 -2.75
C THR A 133 -21.19 6.92 -3.04
N ASP A 134 -20.74 5.89 -3.74
CA ASP A 134 -21.62 4.83 -4.21
C ASP A 134 -21.70 3.70 -3.20
N VAL A 135 -22.91 3.23 -3.00
CA VAL A 135 -23.19 2.02 -2.22
C VAL A 135 -23.06 0.83 -3.15
N ILE A 136 -22.09 -0.04 -2.91
CA ILE A 136 -21.79 -1.16 -3.81
C ILE A 136 -21.85 -2.54 -3.15
N ASP A 137 -21.91 -2.59 -1.82
CA ASP A 137 -21.97 -3.85 -1.09
C ASP A 137 -22.75 -3.69 0.23
N LYS A 138 -22.86 -4.78 1.01
CA LYS A 138 -23.42 -4.78 2.33
C LYS A 138 -22.45 -4.14 3.31
N GLY A 139 -22.90 -3.20 4.13
CA GLY A 139 -22.08 -2.72 5.24
C GLY A 139 -22.18 -3.68 6.42
N TYR A 140 -21.08 -4.33 6.79
CA TYR A 140 -21.00 -5.26 7.93
C TYR A 140 -20.83 -4.54 9.28
N GLY A 141 -20.53 -3.25 9.24
CA GLY A 141 -20.43 -2.37 10.38
C GLY A 141 -19.01 -2.22 10.93
N ARG A 142 -18.79 -1.05 11.55
CA ARG A 142 -17.47 -0.69 12.12
C ARG A 142 -17.00 -1.67 13.20
N GLU A 143 -17.88 -2.16 14.03
CA GLU A 143 -17.50 -3.07 15.13
C GLU A 143 -16.95 -4.39 14.60
N ARG A 144 -17.61 -4.99 13.60
CA ARG A 144 -17.16 -6.20 12.93
C ARG A 144 -15.86 -6.00 12.18
N TYR A 145 -15.72 -4.85 11.53
CA TYR A 145 -14.46 -4.46 10.89
C TYR A 145 -13.31 -4.39 11.90
N VAL A 146 -13.49 -3.66 13.00
CA VAL A 146 -12.48 -3.53 14.07
C VAL A 146 -12.10 -4.89 14.65
N LYS A 147 -13.09 -5.74 14.91
CA LYS A 147 -12.88 -7.11 15.43
C LYS A 147 -12.02 -7.95 14.50
N GLY A 148 -12.34 -7.95 13.20
CA GLY A 148 -11.52 -8.64 12.19
C GLY A 148 -10.11 -8.06 12.09
N MET A 149 -9.96 -6.74 12.15
CA MET A 149 -8.65 -6.08 12.14
C MET A 149 -7.79 -6.44 13.37
N GLN A 150 -8.41 -6.63 14.54
CA GLN A 150 -7.71 -7.12 15.73
C GLN A 150 -7.18 -8.55 15.54
N TRP A 151 -7.97 -9.43 14.90
CA TRP A 151 -7.52 -10.78 14.56
C TRP A 151 -6.44 -10.78 13.49
N ILE A 152 -6.54 -9.90 12.50
CA ILE A 152 -5.47 -9.72 11.50
C ILE A 152 -4.16 -9.36 12.20
N ASN A 153 -4.14 -8.38 13.10
CA ASN A 153 -2.95 -8.04 13.87
C ASN A 153 -2.40 -9.24 14.65
N LYS A 154 -3.27 -9.90 15.41
CA LYS A 154 -2.90 -11.05 16.25
C LYS A 154 -2.24 -12.16 15.44
N TYR A 155 -2.86 -12.56 14.34
CA TYR A 155 -2.43 -13.74 13.59
C TYR A 155 -1.35 -13.43 12.55
N ALA A 156 -1.35 -12.24 11.96
CA ALA A 156 -0.25 -11.80 11.11
C ALA A 156 1.08 -11.77 11.87
N GLN A 157 1.07 -11.26 13.11
CA GLN A 157 2.26 -11.28 13.98
C GLN A 157 2.65 -12.70 14.37
N LYS A 158 1.68 -13.53 14.79
CA LYS A 158 1.91 -14.93 15.19
C LYS A 158 2.61 -15.74 14.10
N TYR A 159 2.20 -15.53 12.85
CA TYR A 159 2.67 -16.31 11.71
C TYR A 159 3.71 -15.60 10.84
N GLY A 160 4.11 -14.39 11.20
CA GLY A 160 5.18 -13.64 10.52
C GLY A 160 4.82 -13.24 9.08
N VAL A 161 3.57 -12.82 8.85
CA VAL A 161 3.05 -12.36 7.57
C VAL A 161 2.92 -10.84 7.59
N TYR A 162 3.46 -10.18 6.56
CA TYR A 162 3.35 -8.74 6.36
C TYR A 162 2.00 -8.41 5.71
N VAL A 163 1.28 -7.43 6.25
CA VAL A 163 -0.08 -7.08 5.81
C VAL A 163 -0.11 -5.71 5.15
N SER A 164 -0.63 -5.67 3.92
CA SER A 164 -0.98 -4.46 3.17
C SER A 164 -2.49 -4.32 3.12
N LEU A 165 -3.00 -3.17 3.56
CA LEU A 165 -4.42 -2.85 3.63
C LEU A 165 -4.81 -1.92 2.48
N VAL A 166 -5.83 -2.31 1.71
CA VAL A 166 -6.31 -1.58 0.55
C VAL A 166 -7.78 -1.20 0.71
N MET A 167 -8.15 -0.05 0.20
CA MET A 167 -9.49 0.53 0.30
C MET A 167 -10.02 0.79 1.72
N PRO A 168 -9.22 1.15 2.73
CA PRO A 168 -9.78 1.52 4.02
C PRO A 168 -10.24 2.97 4.03
N HIS A 169 -11.20 3.31 4.89
CA HIS A 169 -11.63 4.70 5.08
C HIS A 169 -10.65 5.56 5.88
N LEU A 170 -9.64 4.98 6.51
CA LEU A 170 -8.63 5.65 7.36
C LEU A 170 -9.24 6.53 8.47
N ARG A 171 -10.36 6.10 9.05
CA ARG A 171 -11.07 6.84 10.10
C ARG A 171 -10.19 7.05 11.34
N ASN A 172 -10.39 8.18 12.02
CA ASN A 172 -9.64 8.52 13.24
C ASN A 172 -8.11 8.45 13.05
N ASN A 173 -7.60 9.04 11.96
CA ASN A 173 -6.19 8.98 11.57
C ASN A 173 -5.70 7.52 11.42
N ALA A 174 -6.48 6.69 10.78
CA ALA A 174 -6.17 5.28 10.53
C ALA A 174 -5.85 4.48 11.81
N LEU A 175 -6.55 4.75 12.92
CA LEU A 175 -6.21 4.17 14.21
C LEU A 175 -6.16 2.64 14.17
N ILE A 176 -7.16 2.00 13.56
CA ILE A 176 -7.22 0.54 13.49
C ILE A 176 -6.31 -0.03 12.40
N GLU A 177 -6.17 0.67 11.29
CA GLU A 177 -5.29 0.27 10.20
C GLU A 177 -3.81 0.31 10.63
N ARG A 178 -3.41 1.33 11.39
CA ARG A 178 -2.05 1.44 11.99
C ARG A 178 -1.76 0.34 13.02
N TYR A 179 -2.79 -0.16 13.67
CA TYR A 179 -2.68 -1.27 14.60
C TYR A 179 -2.57 -2.62 13.87
N ALA A 180 -3.36 -2.82 12.82
CA ALA A 180 -3.53 -4.12 12.16
C ALA A 180 -2.56 -4.35 11.00
N GLY A 181 -2.20 -3.30 10.25
CA GLY A 181 -1.40 -3.39 9.03
C GLY A 181 0.03 -2.91 9.17
N ASN A 182 0.87 -3.35 8.26
CA ASN A 182 2.22 -2.85 8.09
C ASN A 182 2.30 -1.79 6.99
N MET A 183 1.38 -1.83 6.04
CA MET A 183 1.26 -0.93 4.92
C MET A 183 -0.20 -0.60 4.64
N VAL A 184 -0.49 0.60 4.16
CA VAL A 184 -1.85 1.03 3.87
C VAL A 184 -1.90 1.91 2.64
N ARG A 185 -2.87 1.63 1.77
CA ARG A 185 -3.18 2.42 0.60
C ARG A 185 -3.83 3.74 0.99
N ILE A 186 -3.39 4.84 0.39
CA ILE A 186 -3.76 6.21 0.78
C ILE A 186 -4.49 7.00 -0.30
N ASP A 187 -4.60 6.46 -1.50
CA ASP A 187 -5.12 7.13 -2.71
C ASP A 187 -6.00 6.22 -3.55
N ALA A 188 -6.64 6.79 -4.55
CA ALA A 188 -7.40 6.08 -5.57
C ALA A 188 -6.50 5.15 -6.40
N ASP A 189 -7.14 4.22 -7.16
CA ASP A 189 -6.40 3.29 -8.01
C ASP A 189 -5.60 4.03 -9.09
N ALA A 190 -4.33 3.67 -9.23
CA ALA A 190 -3.46 4.19 -10.27
C ALA A 190 -3.88 3.78 -11.68
N LEU A 191 -4.70 2.72 -11.81
CA LEU A 191 -5.25 2.20 -13.07
C LEU A 191 -4.17 2.04 -14.15
N GLU A 192 -4.29 2.82 -15.24
CA GLU A 192 -3.32 2.86 -16.34
C GLU A 192 -2.05 3.66 -16.02
N GLY A 193 -2.00 4.30 -14.84
CA GLY A 193 -0.88 5.15 -14.43
C GLY A 193 -1.00 6.60 -14.91
N SER A 194 0.10 7.23 -15.26
CA SER A 194 0.28 8.61 -15.70
C SER A 194 0.42 9.66 -14.59
N TRP A 195 0.90 10.82 -14.97
CA TRP A 195 1.07 11.96 -14.06
C TRP A 195 -0.24 12.36 -13.38
N TYR A 196 -1.36 12.28 -14.12
CA TYR A 196 -2.68 12.61 -13.58
C TYR A 196 -3.03 11.75 -12.35
N ARG A 197 -2.75 10.44 -12.40
CA ARG A 197 -3.01 9.53 -11.27
C ARG A 197 -2.01 9.71 -10.13
N PHE A 198 -0.79 10.08 -10.45
CA PHE A 198 0.24 10.30 -9.45
C PHE A 198 0.11 11.65 -8.74
N SER A 199 -0.16 12.73 -9.47
CA SER A 199 -0.10 14.10 -8.93
C SER A 199 -1.33 14.93 -9.19
N ASP A 200 -1.98 14.77 -10.34
CA ASP A 200 -3.03 15.66 -10.82
C ASP A 200 -2.58 17.15 -10.91
N ASN A 201 -3.24 17.91 -11.78
CA ASN A 201 -3.05 19.36 -11.86
C ASN A 201 -3.82 20.11 -10.77
N ASN A 202 -4.74 19.44 -10.08
CA ASN A 202 -5.54 20.00 -8.99
C ASN A 202 -5.04 19.49 -7.66
N ARG A 203 -4.36 20.35 -6.92
CA ARG A 203 -3.95 20.09 -5.54
C ARG A 203 -5.16 20.01 -4.60
N GLY A 204 -5.03 19.31 -3.48
CA GLY A 204 -6.03 19.30 -2.42
C GLY A 204 -7.18 18.32 -2.61
N SER A 205 -6.96 17.22 -3.29
CA SER A 205 -7.97 16.23 -3.68
C SER A 205 -8.36 15.24 -2.56
N LEU A 206 -8.40 15.68 -1.31
CA LEU A 206 -8.73 14.82 -0.17
C LEU A 206 -10.21 14.51 -0.06
N ARG A 207 -10.53 13.33 0.46
CA ARG A 207 -11.88 12.86 0.78
C ARG A 207 -11.99 12.35 2.21
N GLY A 208 -13.22 12.32 2.73
CA GLY A 208 -13.52 11.85 4.10
C GLY A 208 -13.60 10.33 4.26
N GLY A 209 -13.40 9.57 3.20
CA GLY A 209 -13.44 8.11 3.15
C GLY A 209 -12.70 7.60 1.94
N TRP A 210 -12.83 6.31 1.65
CA TRP A 210 -12.20 5.72 0.47
C TRP A 210 -12.82 6.25 -0.83
N PRO A 211 -11.98 6.62 -1.83
CA PRO A 211 -10.54 6.80 -1.72
C PRO A 211 -10.21 8.06 -0.91
N ASN A 212 -9.18 7.99 -0.09
CA ASN A 212 -8.84 9.08 0.82
C ASN A 212 -8.20 10.28 0.11
N SER A 213 -7.69 10.07 -1.10
CA SER A 213 -7.14 11.05 -2.03
C SER A 213 -7.35 10.57 -3.46
N GLU A 214 -7.51 11.48 -4.41
CA GLU A 214 -7.61 11.13 -5.84
C GLU A 214 -6.27 10.81 -6.47
N ASN A 215 -5.18 11.31 -5.89
CA ASN A 215 -3.83 11.10 -6.38
C ASN A 215 -2.86 10.76 -5.25
N ALA A 216 -1.77 10.08 -5.59
CA ALA A 216 -0.78 9.63 -4.65
C ALA A 216 -0.07 10.78 -3.95
N PHE A 217 0.24 11.88 -4.65
CA PHE A 217 1.00 13.00 -4.11
C PHE A 217 0.28 13.66 -2.93
N ASP A 218 -1.00 14.00 -3.10
CA ASP A 218 -1.83 14.56 -2.02
C ASP A 218 -2.00 13.54 -0.88
N GLY A 219 -2.16 12.27 -1.22
CA GLY A 219 -2.22 11.18 -0.26
C GLY A 219 -0.97 11.12 0.62
N PHE A 220 0.22 11.13 0.02
CA PHE A 220 1.49 11.13 0.76
C PHE A 220 1.63 12.35 1.67
N ILE A 221 1.34 13.56 1.18
CA ILE A 221 1.41 14.77 2.01
C ILE A 221 0.50 14.64 3.22
N ASN A 222 -0.79 14.37 3.00
CA ASN A 222 -1.78 14.33 4.09
C ASN A 222 -1.52 13.22 5.10
N TRP A 223 -1.20 12.01 4.63
CA TRP A 223 -1.05 10.85 5.48
C TRP A 223 0.36 10.67 6.05
N SER A 224 1.34 11.52 5.68
CA SER A 224 2.67 11.54 6.30
C SER A 224 2.61 11.60 7.84
N LYS A 225 1.55 12.19 8.40
CA LYS A 225 1.32 12.26 9.85
C LYS A 225 1.23 10.93 10.58
N ILE A 226 0.86 9.85 9.87
CA ILE A 226 0.77 8.51 10.45
C ILE A 226 1.99 7.63 10.14
N SER A 227 2.83 8.03 9.20
CA SER A 227 4.04 7.31 8.81
C SER A 227 5.25 7.62 9.69
N GLY A 228 6.27 6.81 9.57
CA GLY A 228 7.52 6.99 10.30
C GLY A 228 8.31 5.68 10.39
N ARG A 229 9.55 5.76 10.89
CA ARG A 229 10.32 4.54 11.17
C ARG A 229 9.56 3.65 12.15
N LYS A 230 9.43 2.37 11.83
CA LYS A 230 8.66 1.37 12.61
C LYS A 230 7.16 1.64 12.75
N LYS A 231 6.63 2.59 11.97
CA LYS A 231 5.20 2.82 11.84
C LYS A 231 4.69 2.22 10.54
N ILE A 232 3.39 2.38 10.27
CA ILE A 232 2.76 1.93 9.04
C ILE A 232 3.41 2.63 7.83
N ARG A 233 3.56 1.90 6.72
CA ARG A 233 4.04 2.42 5.44
C ARG A 233 2.87 2.92 4.61
N LEU A 234 3.06 4.06 3.97
CA LEU A 234 2.09 4.60 3.02
C LEU A 234 2.30 3.95 1.66
N ASP A 235 1.22 3.51 1.03
CA ASP A 235 1.21 2.89 -0.29
C ASP A 235 0.46 3.82 -1.25
N GLY A 236 1.17 4.41 -2.21
CA GLY A 236 0.64 5.24 -3.28
C GLY A 236 0.35 4.45 -4.55
N ASP A 237 0.04 3.15 -4.40
CA ASP A 237 -0.29 2.20 -5.45
C ASP A 237 0.86 1.83 -6.40
N PHE A 238 0.47 1.38 -7.57
CA PHE A 238 1.37 0.81 -8.57
C PHE A 238 2.04 1.89 -9.42
N ILE A 239 3.29 1.62 -9.76
CA ILE A 239 4.05 2.41 -10.71
C ILE A 239 4.07 1.68 -12.05
N ARG A 240 3.47 2.28 -13.07
CA ARG A 240 3.55 1.88 -14.47
C ARG A 240 4.49 2.84 -15.17
N ILE A 241 5.80 2.56 -15.10
CA ILE A 241 6.83 3.53 -15.53
C ILE A 241 6.67 3.96 -17.00
N GLY A 242 6.18 3.07 -17.86
CA GLY A 242 5.93 3.34 -19.26
C GLY A 242 4.76 4.31 -19.54
N SER A 243 3.93 4.65 -18.54
CA SER A 243 2.80 5.57 -18.68
C SER A 243 3.16 7.04 -18.46
N TYR A 244 4.37 7.33 -17.97
CA TYR A 244 4.82 8.68 -17.70
C TYR A 244 5.51 9.29 -18.93
N ALA A 245 5.25 10.58 -19.16
CA ALA A 245 5.59 11.24 -20.43
C ALA A 245 7.10 11.40 -20.64
N ASP A 246 7.83 11.70 -19.57
CA ASP A 246 9.26 11.98 -19.65
C ASP A 246 10.03 11.51 -18.41
N ASP A 247 11.34 11.72 -18.41
CA ASP A 247 12.24 11.35 -17.33
C ASP A 247 11.96 12.14 -16.03
N ASN A 248 11.41 13.36 -16.10
CA ASN A 248 11.10 14.16 -14.92
C ASN A 248 9.95 13.53 -14.15
N GLU A 249 8.88 13.15 -14.83
CA GLU A 249 7.75 12.43 -14.23
C GLU A 249 8.20 11.09 -13.64
N LYS A 250 9.04 10.33 -14.39
CA LYS A 250 9.57 9.05 -13.95
C LYS A 250 10.45 9.16 -12.71
N MET A 251 11.29 10.19 -12.64
CA MET A 251 12.07 10.46 -11.42
C MET A 251 11.16 10.81 -10.24
N SER A 252 10.16 11.65 -10.45
CA SER A 252 9.26 12.09 -9.37
C SER A 252 8.44 10.93 -8.80
N VAL A 253 7.89 10.05 -9.63
CA VAL A 253 7.08 8.90 -9.18
C VAL A 253 7.89 7.86 -8.41
N ILE A 254 9.20 7.78 -8.62
CA ILE A 254 10.11 6.95 -7.83
C ILE A 254 10.56 7.66 -6.55
N SER A 255 10.88 8.95 -6.65
CA SER A 255 11.44 9.73 -5.54
C SER A 255 10.45 9.92 -4.39
N LEU A 256 9.19 10.25 -4.68
CA LEU A 256 8.24 10.58 -3.63
C LEU A 256 7.92 9.39 -2.70
N PRO A 257 7.60 8.19 -3.19
CA PRO A 257 7.47 7.02 -2.32
C PRO A 257 8.73 6.73 -1.50
N LEU A 258 9.92 6.83 -2.09
CA LEU A 258 11.18 6.67 -1.36
C LEU A 258 11.35 7.72 -0.27
N MET A 259 11.04 8.99 -0.55
CA MET A 259 11.04 10.05 0.47
C MET A 259 10.03 9.81 1.58
N ALA A 260 8.84 9.34 1.25
CA ALA A 260 7.79 9.02 2.23
C ALA A 260 8.01 7.67 2.95
N GLY A 261 9.02 6.90 2.57
CA GLY A 261 9.29 5.56 3.11
C GLY A 261 8.28 4.51 2.67
N GLY A 262 7.61 4.74 1.56
CA GLY A 262 6.66 3.81 0.93
C GLY A 262 7.33 2.72 0.09
N PRO A 263 6.55 1.80 -0.45
CA PRO A 263 7.04 0.78 -1.38
C PRO A 263 7.25 1.36 -2.79
N ILE A 264 8.11 0.72 -3.56
CA ILE A 264 8.16 0.84 -5.01
C ILE A 264 7.46 -0.40 -5.57
N SER A 265 6.20 -0.23 -5.98
CA SER A 265 5.36 -1.31 -6.50
C SER A 265 5.28 -1.22 -8.02
N ILE A 266 5.95 -2.14 -8.73
CA ILE A 266 6.08 -2.13 -10.19
C ILE A 266 5.03 -3.05 -10.79
N THR A 267 4.29 -2.60 -11.81
CA THR A 267 3.25 -3.39 -12.49
C THR A 267 3.50 -3.64 -13.96
N ASP A 268 4.31 -2.83 -14.62
CA ASP A 268 4.78 -3.05 -15.97
C ASP A 268 6.19 -3.64 -15.98
N MET A 269 6.61 -4.13 -17.14
CA MET A 269 7.98 -4.60 -17.35
C MET A 269 8.83 -3.41 -17.79
N PRO A 270 9.70 -2.86 -16.91
CA PRO A 270 10.61 -1.81 -17.32
C PRO A 270 11.53 -2.32 -18.43
N THR A 271 11.62 -1.60 -19.52
CA THR A 271 12.44 -1.98 -20.68
C THR A 271 13.40 -0.86 -21.08
N GLY A 272 14.50 -1.21 -21.72
CA GLY A 272 15.44 -0.23 -22.26
C GLY A 272 15.93 0.79 -21.21
N ASN A 273 15.76 2.06 -21.49
CA ASN A 273 16.24 3.14 -20.64
C ASN A 273 15.45 3.29 -19.31
N ASP A 274 14.28 2.66 -19.16
CA ASP A 274 13.46 2.80 -17.95
C ASP A 274 14.03 2.00 -16.77
N LEU A 275 14.88 1.01 -17.02
CA LEU A 275 15.55 0.26 -15.96
C LEU A 275 16.38 1.15 -15.03
N LYS A 276 16.95 2.26 -15.53
CA LYS A 276 17.75 3.20 -14.74
C LYS A 276 17.01 3.77 -13.53
N PHE A 277 15.67 3.95 -13.63
CA PHE A 277 14.86 4.48 -12.53
C PHE A 277 14.71 3.51 -11.37
N PHE A 278 14.83 2.21 -11.62
CA PHE A 278 14.74 1.15 -10.61
C PHE A 278 16.10 0.61 -10.17
N GLN A 279 17.19 1.06 -10.77
CA GLN A 279 18.54 0.56 -10.51
C GLN A 279 19.47 1.60 -9.89
N ASN A 280 18.97 2.77 -9.54
CA ASN A 280 19.77 3.80 -8.87
C ASN A 280 20.03 3.38 -7.42
N ASP A 281 21.24 2.94 -7.12
CA ASP A 281 21.62 2.40 -5.81
C ASP A 281 21.56 3.46 -4.70
N GLU A 282 21.86 4.73 -5.02
CA GLU A 282 21.82 5.83 -4.06
C GLU A 282 20.37 6.15 -3.66
N MET A 283 19.45 6.15 -4.61
CA MET A 283 18.03 6.29 -4.32
C MET A 283 17.48 5.08 -3.55
N LEU A 284 17.85 3.87 -3.94
CA LEU A 284 17.42 2.64 -3.26
C LEU A 284 18.02 2.49 -1.86
N ALA A 285 19.11 3.18 -1.54
CA ALA A 285 19.68 3.22 -0.20
C ALA A 285 18.69 3.78 0.84
N LEU A 286 17.80 4.70 0.46
CA LEU A 286 16.75 5.21 1.32
C LEU A 286 15.84 4.07 1.81
N ASN A 287 15.42 3.21 0.89
CA ASN A 287 14.56 2.08 1.23
C ASN A 287 15.30 1.06 2.12
N LYS A 288 16.56 0.74 1.79
CA LYS A 288 17.40 -0.17 2.59
C LYS A 288 17.64 0.36 4.01
N ASP A 289 17.79 1.67 4.18
CA ASP A 289 17.88 2.33 5.50
C ASP A 289 16.58 2.24 6.29
N GLY A 290 15.45 2.07 5.63
CA GLY A 290 14.12 2.24 6.19
C GLY A 290 13.79 3.70 6.46
N PHE A 291 14.36 4.59 5.66
CA PHE A 291 14.15 6.03 5.70
C PHE A 291 12.65 6.38 5.59
N VAL A 292 12.24 7.41 6.30
CA VAL A 292 10.92 8.03 6.19
C VAL A 292 11.08 9.52 6.44
N GLY A 293 10.99 10.29 5.38
CA GLY A 293 10.93 11.75 5.43
C GLY A 293 9.54 12.26 5.73
N GLN A 294 9.44 13.56 5.85
CA GLN A 294 8.20 14.31 6.06
C GLN A 294 8.18 15.51 5.11
N PRO A 295 6.99 15.96 4.66
CA PRO A 295 6.89 17.21 3.94
C PRO A 295 7.22 18.38 4.89
N LEU A 296 7.72 19.48 4.33
CA LEU A 296 8.01 20.71 5.10
C LEU A 296 6.74 21.19 5.81
N GLU A 297 5.63 21.19 5.10
CA GLU A 297 4.29 21.38 5.65
C GLU A 297 3.30 20.38 5.04
N ARG A 298 2.28 19.99 5.82
CA ARG A 298 1.17 19.17 5.32
C ARG A 298 0.08 20.03 4.68
N ASN A 299 0.51 20.99 3.87
CA ASN A 299 -0.37 21.86 3.12
C ASN A 299 -0.43 21.41 1.67
N LEU A 300 -1.61 21.04 1.20
CA LEU A 300 -1.83 20.57 -0.16
C LEU A 300 -1.95 21.68 -1.18
N TRP A 301 -2.15 22.92 -0.73
CA TRP A 301 -2.47 24.06 -1.59
C TRP A 301 -1.26 24.94 -1.92
N ASN A 302 -0.15 24.71 -1.24
CA ASN A 302 1.09 25.43 -1.49
C ASN A 302 2.25 24.47 -1.80
N THR A 303 3.38 25.03 -2.16
CA THR A 303 4.57 24.27 -2.55
C THR A 303 5.35 23.68 -1.37
N ASP A 304 5.02 24.01 -0.12
CA ASP A 304 5.73 23.46 1.05
C ASP A 304 5.45 21.98 1.26
N GLY A 305 4.28 21.49 0.79
CA GLY A 305 3.99 20.06 0.72
C GLY A 305 4.83 19.31 -0.33
N GLU A 306 5.45 20.03 -1.26
CA GLU A 306 6.31 19.47 -2.32
C GLU A 306 7.79 19.44 -1.93
N ILE A 307 8.13 19.90 -0.72
CA ILE A 307 9.48 19.88 -0.16
C ILE A 307 9.50 18.87 0.96
N TRP A 308 10.34 17.87 0.82
CA TRP A 308 10.44 16.77 1.77
C TRP A 308 11.84 16.69 2.38
N TYR A 309 11.94 16.31 3.63
CA TYR A 309 13.23 16.13 4.30
C TYR A 309 13.17 15.06 5.38
N GLY A 310 14.31 14.51 5.74
CA GLY A 310 14.45 13.53 6.80
C GLY A 310 15.89 13.12 7.01
N GLN A 311 16.15 12.35 8.06
CA GLN A 311 17.49 11.92 8.41
C GLN A 311 17.64 10.41 8.27
N MET A 312 18.72 9.98 7.66
CA MET A 312 19.16 8.58 7.58
C MET A 312 19.75 8.13 8.94
N LYS A 313 19.92 6.82 9.13
CA LYS A 313 20.50 6.28 10.36
C LYS A 313 21.97 6.66 10.58
N ASP A 314 22.70 6.93 9.53
CA ASP A 314 24.08 7.36 9.58
C ASP A 314 24.25 8.87 9.91
N GLY A 315 23.12 9.58 10.06
CA GLY A 315 23.09 11.00 10.35
C GLY A 315 23.05 11.92 9.13
N SER A 316 23.17 11.39 7.92
CA SER A 316 23.03 12.19 6.70
C SER A 316 21.57 12.67 6.52
N TRP A 317 21.39 13.84 5.94
CA TRP A 317 20.08 14.38 5.62
C TRP A 317 19.72 14.11 4.16
N VAL A 318 18.46 13.83 3.92
CA VAL A 318 17.91 13.69 2.57
C VAL A 318 16.85 14.75 2.38
N ILE A 319 16.94 15.47 1.27
CA ILE A 319 16.02 16.54 0.90
C ILE A 319 15.49 16.23 -0.50
N GLY A 320 14.17 16.27 -0.65
CA GLY A 320 13.48 16.10 -1.92
C GLY A 320 12.75 17.40 -2.28
N LEU A 321 13.07 17.97 -3.41
CA LEU A 321 12.42 19.15 -3.97
C LEU A 321 11.61 18.71 -5.18
N PHE A 322 10.28 18.85 -5.12
CA PHE A 322 9.37 18.44 -6.20
C PHE A 322 8.72 19.66 -6.84
N ASN A 323 8.35 19.54 -8.08
CA ASN A 323 7.59 20.53 -8.81
C ASN A 323 6.40 19.88 -9.53
N ARG A 324 5.18 20.15 -9.06
CA ARG A 324 3.93 19.66 -9.64
C ARG A 324 3.40 20.56 -10.77
N ASP A 325 4.01 21.73 -10.99
CA ASP A 325 3.55 22.71 -11.97
C ASP A 325 3.93 22.31 -13.40
N GLN A 326 3.20 22.87 -14.36
CA GLN A 326 3.40 22.65 -15.80
C GLN A 326 4.61 23.38 -16.37
N ALA A 327 5.28 24.22 -15.57
CA ALA A 327 6.48 24.97 -15.94
C ALA A 327 7.58 24.76 -14.91
N ALA A 328 8.82 24.96 -15.31
CA ALA A 328 9.93 24.96 -14.38
C ALA A 328 9.74 26.03 -13.29
N ALA A 329 10.07 25.68 -12.05
CA ALA A 329 9.89 26.57 -10.92
C ALA A 329 11.02 26.38 -9.90
N THR A 330 11.38 27.47 -9.21
CA THR A 330 12.35 27.41 -8.11
C THR A 330 11.69 26.77 -6.89
N ARG A 331 12.38 25.81 -6.28
CA ARG A 331 12.04 25.24 -4.98
C ARG A 331 13.21 25.41 -4.04
N SER A 332 12.93 25.69 -2.78
CA SER A 332 13.98 25.92 -1.79
C SER A 332 13.57 25.51 -0.38
N ILE A 333 14.52 25.11 0.42
CA ILE A 333 14.38 24.85 1.85
C ILE A 333 15.44 25.63 2.63
N ASP A 334 15.00 26.33 3.67
CA ASP A 334 15.88 26.92 4.67
C ASP A 334 16.25 25.82 5.68
N LEU A 335 17.51 25.44 5.69
CA LEU A 335 18.03 24.33 6.50
C LEU A 335 17.91 24.63 8.00
N THR A 336 18.09 25.88 8.40
CA THR A 336 18.03 26.26 9.81
C THR A 336 16.64 26.15 10.38
N LYS A 337 15.59 26.40 9.58
CA LYS A 337 14.18 26.25 9.98
C LYS A 337 13.77 24.82 10.26
N VAL A 338 14.48 23.86 9.68
CA VAL A 338 14.24 22.42 9.90
C VAL A 338 15.27 21.77 10.83
N GLY A 339 16.08 22.60 11.51
CA GLY A 339 17.06 22.14 12.50
C GLY A 339 18.35 21.59 11.92
N ILE A 340 18.61 21.79 10.62
CA ILE A 340 19.86 21.39 9.97
C ILE A 340 20.82 22.58 10.05
N THR A 341 21.85 22.46 10.88
CA THR A 341 22.84 23.53 11.14
C THR A 341 24.24 23.08 10.78
N GLY A 342 25.13 24.04 10.50
CA GLY A 342 26.52 23.79 10.10
C GLY A 342 26.65 23.63 8.58
N THR A 343 27.85 23.25 8.15
CA THR A 343 28.18 23.08 6.74
C THR A 343 28.14 21.61 6.35
N TRP A 344 27.46 21.31 5.26
CA TRP A 344 27.24 19.95 4.75
C TRP A 344 27.75 19.83 3.31
N SER A 345 28.27 18.67 2.94
CA SER A 345 28.49 18.33 1.54
C SER A 345 27.17 17.88 0.91
N ALA A 346 26.81 18.48 -0.22
CA ALA A 346 25.60 18.15 -0.97
C ALA A 346 25.91 17.22 -2.14
N ARG A 347 25.02 16.25 -2.38
CA ARG A 347 25.11 15.27 -3.48
C ARG A 347 23.75 15.07 -4.14
N ASP A 348 23.71 15.19 -5.46
CA ASP A 348 22.53 14.86 -6.26
C ASP A 348 22.50 13.34 -6.48
N LEU A 349 21.51 12.66 -5.90
CA LEU A 349 21.41 11.21 -5.93
C LEU A 349 20.98 10.66 -7.31
N TRP A 350 20.24 11.43 -8.10
CA TRP A 350 19.90 11.03 -9.46
C TRP A 350 21.07 11.15 -10.43
N LYS A 351 21.89 12.18 -10.26
CA LYS A 351 23.06 12.43 -11.12
C LYS A 351 24.32 11.74 -10.64
N HIS A 352 24.32 11.17 -9.43
CA HIS A 352 25.51 10.63 -8.77
C HIS A 352 26.65 11.67 -8.70
N ALA A 353 26.32 12.92 -8.46
CA ALA A 353 27.25 14.05 -8.52
C ALA A 353 27.29 14.86 -7.25
N ASP A 354 28.50 15.24 -6.82
CA ASP A 354 28.70 16.16 -5.71
C ASP A 354 28.41 17.58 -6.17
N GLU A 355 27.66 18.34 -5.38
CA GLU A 355 27.24 19.71 -5.67
C GLU A 355 27.92 20.76 -4.77
N GLY A 356 28.99 20.39 -4.09
CA GLY A 356 29.73 21.27 -3.19
C GLY A 356 29.14 21.31 -1.79
N THR A 357 29.27 22.47 -1.12
CA THR A 357 28.87 22.62 0.28
C THR A 357 27.66 23.54 0.41
N VAL A 358 26.83 23.27 1.39
CA VAL A 358 25.63 24.04 1.75
C VAL A 358 25.63 24.30 3.27
N SER A 359 25.06 25.39 3.72
CA SER A 359 24.97 25.74 5.14
C SER A 359 23.59 26.25 5.55
N ASP A 360 22.98 27.12 4.76
CA ASP A 360 21.78 27.85 5.18
C ASP A 360 20.56 27.47 4.37
N LYS A 361 20.74 27.20 3.08
CA LYS A 361 19.66 27.00 2.12
C LYS A 361 20.07 26.01 1.03
N ILE A 362 19.11 25.18 0.63
CA ILE A 362 19.17 24.45 -0.65
C ILE A 362 18.12 25.05 -1.58
N GLU A 363 18.51 25.37 -2.79
CA GLU A 363 17.64 25.93 -3.80
C GLU A 363 17.98 25.35 -5.18
N ALA A 364 16.95 25.06 -5.96
CA ALA A 364 17.13 24.60 -7.33
C ALA A 364 15.94 24.99 -8.20
N VAL A 365 16.20 25.19 -9.48
CA VAL A 365 15.16 25.27 -10.50
C VAL A 365 14.79 23.84 -10.88
N ILE A 366 13.56 23.45 -10.60
CA ILE A 366 13.05 22.10 -10.86
C ILE A 366 12.21 22.15 -12.14
N PRO A 367 12.46 21.30 -13.13
CA PRO A 367 11.65 21.20 -14.34
C PRO A 367 10.17 20.94 -14.02
N ALA A 368 9.29 21.18 -15.00
CA ALA A 368 7.90 20.75 -14.89
C ALA A 368 7.82 19.27 -14.53
N HIS A 369 6.96 18.91 -13.58
CA HIS A 369 6.73 17.55 -13.06
C HIS A 369 8.00 16.87 -12.49
N GLY A 370 9.10 17.58 -12.37
CA GLY A 370 10.39 17.05 -11.96
C GLY A 370 10.62 17.05 -10.46
N CYS A 371 11.79 16.53 -10.10
CA CYS A 371 12.30 16.54 -8.72
C CYS A 371 13.83 16.64 -8.68
N LYS A 372 14.33 16.95 -7.51
CA LYS A 372 15.74 16.90 -7.16
C LYS A 372 15.93 16.37 -5.76
#